data_e68d01c2d0165a1e157197b4742cad0f
#
_entry.id   e68d01c2d0165a1e157197b4742cad0f
#
_cell.length_a   1.000
_cell.length_b   1.000
_cell.length_c   1.000
_cell.angle_alpha   90.00
_cell.angle_beta   90.00
_cell.angle_gamma   90.00
#
_symmetry.space_group_name_H-M   'P 1'
#
loop_
_entity.id
_entity.type
_entity.pdbx_description
1 polymer ?
#
loop_
_entity_poly.entity_id
_entity_poly.type
_entity_poly.pdbx_seq_one_letter_code
_entity_poly.pdbx_strand_id
1 'polypeptide(L)'
;MAIEALSRGARKATFIDSDPRAIECIRQNVKACRFADSATILKSDAVSFLERNHEKFDIAFLDPPYRHDTLLRILPILAENMQENGIIVCEHEPECKLPQTILHFDLQKQKKYGKIIISVYRNDSEE
;
A
#
# COMPACT_ATOMS: atom_id res chain seq x y z
N MET A 1 1.18 1.56 -9.29
CA MET A 1 -0.06 0.78 -8.98
C MET A 1 -1.23 1.66 -8.57
N ALA A 2 -1.01 2.68 -7.78
CA ALA A 2 -2.13 3.55 -7.36
C ALA A 2 -2.74 4.34 -8.52
N ILE A 3 -1.93 4.79 -9.48
CA ILE A 3 -2.44 5.48 -10.67
C ILE A 3 -3.27 4.51 -11.52
N GLU A 4 -2.84 3.26 -11.61
CA GLU A 4 -3.62 2.23 -12.29
C GLU A 4 -4.98 2.03 -11.64
N ALA A 5 -5.04 2.03 -10.31
CA ALA A 5 -6.31 1.93 -9.58
C ALA A 5 -7.23 3.10 -9.91
N LEU A 6 -6.68 4.33 -9.98
CA LEU A 6 -7.46 5.51 -10.37
C LEU A 6 -8.01 5.37 -11.78
N SER A 7 -7.21 4.86 -12.71
CA SER A 7 -7.66 4.68 -14.09
C SER A 7 -8.75 3.62 -14.21
N ARG A 8 -8.89 2.75 -13.21
CA ARG A 8 -9.89 1.69 -13.20
C ARG A 8 -11.10 2.01 -12.32
N GLY A 9 -11.23 3.26 -11.89
CA GLY A 9 -12.43 3.70 -11.21
C GLY A 9 -12.32 3.98 -9.73
N ALA A 10 -11.13 3.92 -9.15
CA ALA A 10 -10.95 4.33 -7.75
C ALA A 10 -11.28 5.81 -7.63
N ARG A 11 -11.97 6.19 -6.55
CA ARG A 11 -12.38 7.59 -6.36
C ARG A 11 -11.23 8.50 -5.99
N LYS A 12 -10.33 8.02 -5.15
CA LYS A 12 -9.17 8.80 -4.73
C LYS A 12 -8.02 7.90 -4.35
N ALA A 13 -6.83 8.45 -4.39
CA ALA A 13 -5.62 7.76 -3.96
C ALA A 13 -4.78 8.69 -3.11
N THR A 14 -4.12 8.11 -2.11
CA THR A 14 -3.17 8.85 -1.27
C THR A 14 -1.80 8.24 -1.51
N PHE A 15 -0.86 9.10 -1.90
CA PHE A 15 0.53 8.71 -2.17
C PHE A 15 1.41 9.23 -1.04
N ILE A 16 2.18 8.35 -0.45
CA ILE A 16 3.04 8.71 0.67
C ILE A 16 4.44 8.21 0.42
N ASP A 17 5.41 9.11 0.53
CA ASP A 17 6.82 8.77 0.40
C ASP A 17 7.63 9.80 1.16
N SER A 18 8.76 9.40 1.70
CA SER A 18 9.66 10.31 2.39
C SER A 18 10.70 10.93 1.47
N ASP A 19 10.89 10.38 0.28
CA ASP A 19 11.87 10.87 -0.69
C ASP A 19 11.27 11.98 -1.55
N PRO A 20 11.83 13.21 -1.50
CA PRO A 20 11.29 14.31 -2.31
C PRO A 20 11.33 14.03 -3.81
N ARG A 21 12.28 13.22 -4.28
CA ARG A 21 12.36 12.88 -5.70
C ARG A 21 11.24 11.95 -6.12
N ALA A 22 10.89 10.99 -5.27
CA ALA A 22 9.76 10.10 -5.53
C ALA A 22 8.45 10.90 -5.53
N ILE A 23 8.29 11.81 -4.59
CA ILE A 23 7.11 12.67 -4.51
C ILE A 23 6.96 13.51 -5.78
N GLU A 24 8.05 14.08 -6.28
CA GLU A 24 8.00 14.87 -7.51
C GLU A 24 7.61 14.02 -8.72
N CYS A 25 8.14 12.81 -8.83
CA CYS A 25 7.75 11.88 -9.88
C CYS A 25 6.27 11.55 -9.83
N ILE A 26 5.74 11.30 -8.63
CA ILE A 26 4.33 11.01 -8.43
C ILE A 26 3.48 12.20 -8.87
N ARG A 27 3.87 13.42 -8.47
CA ARG A 27 3.15 14.64 -8.87
C ARG A 27 3.06 14.79 -10.37
N GLN A 28 4.20 14.58 -11.05
CA GLN A 28 4.24 14.70 -12.50
C GLN A 28 3.37 13.64 -13.18
N ASN A 29 3.41 12.41 -12.70
CA ASN A 29 2.63 11.32 -13.27
C ASN A 29 1.13 11.53 -13.05
N VAL A 30 0.74 11.95 -11.86
CA VAL A 30 -0.66 12.21 -11.52
C VAL A 30 -1.20 13.34 -12.39
N LYS A 31 -0.40 14.40 -12.58
CA LYS A 31 -0.79 15.53 -13.42
C LYS A 31 -0.91 15.10 -14.89
N ALA A 32 0.06 14.34 -15.40
CA ALA A 32 0.05 13.87 -16.78
C ALA A 32 -1.16 12.98 -17.06
N CYS A 33 -1.60 12.20 -16.09
CA CYS A 33 -2.77 11.32 -16.23
C CYS A 33 -4.08 12.02 -15.88
N ARG A 34 -4.04 13.29 -15.51
CA ARG A 34 -5.22 14.10 -15.17
C ARG A 34 -5.97 13.61 -13.92
N PHE A 35 -5.24 13.10 -12.93
CA PHE A 35 -5.83 12.60 -11.69
C PHE A 35 -5.54 13.51 -10.49
N ALA A 36 -5.13 14.76 -10.73
CA ALA A 36 -4.75 15.67 -9.64
C ALA A 36 -5.87 15.87 -8.61
N ASP A 37 -7.11 15.95 -9.07
CA ASP A 37 -8.25 16.15 -8.17
C ASP A 37 -8.61 14.90 -7.35
N SER A 38 -8.11 13.73 -7.78
CA SER A 38 -8.38 12.45 -7.12
C SER A 38 -7.21 11.94 -6.31
N ALA A 39 -6.14 12.72 -6.22
CA ALA A 39 -4.91 12.28 -5.56
C ALA A 39 -4.49 13.22 -4.45
N THR A 40 -4.10 12.65 -3.32
CA THR A 40 -3.45 13.35 -2.23
C THR A 40 -2.00 12.88 -2.20
N ILE A 41 -1.05 13.81 -2.24
CA ILE A 41 0.36 13.47 -2.29
C ILE A 41 1.06 14.09 -1.08
N LEU A 42 1.62 13.24 -0.23
CA LEU A 42 2.22 13.67 1.02
C LEU A 42 3.66 13.18 1.13
N LYS A 43 4.56 14.10 1.45
CA LYS A 43 5.92 13.74 1.82
C LYS A 43 5.91 13.39 3.30
N SER A 44 5.95 12.11 3.62
CA SER A 44 5.86 11.65 5.00
C SER A 44 6.43 10.26 5.14
N ASP A 45 6.84 9.93 6.35
CA ASP A 45 7.14 8.56 6.73
C ASP A 45 5.82 7.79 6.85
N ALA A 46 5.79 6.56 6.33
CA ALA A 46 4.56 5.77 6.30
C ALA A 46 4.00 5.48 7.69
N VAL A 47 4.86 5.13 8.64
CA VAL A 47 4.41 4.84 10.02
C VAL A 47 3.80 6.07 10.65
N SER A 48 4.46 7.22 10.52
CA SER A 48 3.96 8.47 11.08
C SER A 48 2.63 8.88 10.48
N PHE A 49 2.48 8.71 9.16
CA PHE A 49 1.23 8.99 8.49
C PHE A 49 0.10 8.10 9.04
N LEU A 50 0.34 6.79 9.09
CA LEU A 50 -0.68 5.83 9.50
C LEU A 50 -1.12 6.02 10.96
N GLU A 51 -0.18 6.42 11.81
CA GLU A 51 -0.50 6.69 13.22
C GLU A 51 -1.40 7.89 13.41
N ARG A 52 -1.42 8.82 12.45
CA ARG A 52 -2.25 10.03 12.49
C ARG A 52 -3.49 9.94 11.62
N ASN A 53 -3.58 8.91 10.80
CA ASN A 53 -4.66 8.78 9.84
C ASN A 53 -5.97 8.38 10.51
N HIS A 54 -7.06 8.97 10.07
CA HIS A 54 -8.40 8.68 10.56
C HIS A 54 -9.33 8.10 9.49
N GLU A 55 -8.83 7.95 8.28
CA GLU A 55 -9.60 7.38 7.18
C GLU A 55 -9.31 5.90 7.04
N LYS A 56 -10.29 5.15 6.56
CA LYS A 56 -10.12 3.73 6.24
C LYS A 56 -9.91 3.56 4.75
N PHE A 57 -8.94 2.75 4.37
CA PHE A 57 -8.62 2.51 2.98
C PHE A 57 -9.20 1.18 2.49
N ASP A 58 -9.60 1.15 1.23
CA ASP A 58 -10.09 -0.08 0.59
C ASP A 58 -8.96 -0.92 0.04
N ILE A 59 -7.94 -0.28 -0.52
CA ILE A 59 -6.80 -0.95 -1.11
C ILE A 59 -5.52 -0.23 -0.67
N ALA A 60 -4.52 -0.99 -0.28
CA ALA A 60 -3.21 -0.44 0.04
C ALA A 60 -2.14 -1.17 -0.77
N PHE A 61 -1.20 -0.40 -1.33
CA PHE A 61 -0.05 -0.92 -2.04
C PHE A 61 1.22 -0.53 -1.28
N LEU A 62 2.05 -1.51 -0.96
CA LEU A 62 3.33 -1.28 -0.31
C LEU A 62 4.44 -1.71 -1.26
N ASP A 63 5.21 -0.73 -1.74
CA ASP A 63 6.31 -0.96 -2.68
C ASP A 63 7.67 -0.87 -1.99
N PRO A 64 8.70 -1.56 -2.52
CA PRO A 64 10.05 -1.39 -2.01
C PRO A 64 10.54 0.07 -2.21
N PRO A 65 11.56 0.51 -1.47
CA PRO A 65 12.51 -0.35 -0.76
C PRO A 65 12.29 -0.40 0.75
N TYR A 66 11.27 -1.05 1.22
CA TYR A 66 11.10 -1.24 2.66
C TYR A 66 11.99 -2.38 3.15
N ARG A 67 12.64 -2.18 4.29
CA ARG A 67 13.35 -3.25 4.96
C ARG A 67 12.34 -4.22 5.56
N HIS A 68 12.77 -5.46 5.80
CA HIS A 68 11.91 -6.47 6.38
C HIS A 68 11.29 -6.03 7.71
N ASP A 69 12.12 -5.51 8.62
CA ASP A 69 11.63 -5.05 9.92
C ASP A 69 10.69 -3.87 9.79
N THR A 70 10.91 -2.99 8.82
CA THR A 70 10.02 -1.86 8.55
C THR A 70 8.66 -2.35 8.06
N LEU A 71 8.64 -3.32 7.15
CA LEU A 71 7.40 -3.91 6.68
C LEU A 71 6.61 -4.58 7.81
N LEU A 72 7.29 -5.34 8.65
CA LEU A 72 6.65 -6.00 9.79
C LEU A 72 6.05 -5.00 10.77
N ARG A 73 6.65 -3.82 10.85
CA ARG A 73 6.15 -2.75 11.71
C ARG A 73 4.96 -2.03 11.09
N ILE A 74 5.01 -1.79 9.77
CA ILE A 74 3.96 -1.08 9.05
C ILE A 74 2.67 -1.90 8.94
N LEU A 75 2.78 -3.20 8.66
CA LEU A 75 1.63 -4.02 8.33
C LEU A 75 0.52 -4.04 9.38
N PRO A 76 0.81 -4.20 10.69
CA PRO A 76 -0.27 -4.16 11.67
C PRO A 76 -0.94 -2.79 11.76
N ILE A 77 -0.16 -1.71 11.67
CA ILE A 77 -0.69 -0.36 11.71
C ILE A 77 -1.56 -0.09 10.48
N LEU A 78 -1.09 -0.53 9.33
CA LEU A 78 -1.85 -0.41 8.09
C LEU A 78 -3.16 -1.19 8.18
N ALA A 79 -3.13 -2.41 8.71
CA ALA A 79 -4.33 -3.23 8.82
C ALA A 79 -5.41 -2.55 9.67
N GLU A 80 -5.00 -1.80 10.69
CA GLU A 80 -5.95 -1.01 11.52
C GLU A 80 -6.57 0.13 10.73
N ASN A 81 -5.94 0.55 9.63
CA ASN A 81 -6.41 1.65 8.79
C ASN A 81 -7.15 1.16 7.53
N MET A 82 -7.47 -0.13 7.47
CA MET A 82 -8.14 -0.71 6.32
C MET A 82 -9.62 -0.96 6.59
N GLN A 83 -10.42 -0.86 5.54
CA GLN A 83 -11.79 -1.32 5.59
C GLN A 83 -11.79 -2.84 5.81
N GLU A 84 -12.88 -3.34 6.39
CA GLU A 84 -13.00 -4.77 6.69
C GLU A 84 -12.79 -5.65 5.46
N ASN A 85 -13.31 -5.23 4.31
CA ASN A 85 -13.18 -5.93 3.05
C ASN A 85 -11.98 -5.45 2.22
N GLY A 86 -11.04 -4.78 2.87
CA GLY A 86 -9.90 -4.21 2.19
C GLY A 86 -8.90 -5.24 1.69
N ILE A 87 -8.01 -4.77 0.82
CA ILE A 87 -6.96 -5.59 0.23
C ILE A 87 -5.62 -4.90 0.46
N ILE A 88 -4.65 -5.64 0.97
CA ILE A 88 -3.27 -5.14 1.12
C ILE A 88 -2.40 -5.89 0.13
N VAL A 89 -1.68 -5.17 -0.71
CA VAL A 89 -0.76 -5.73 -1.69
C VAL A 89 0.64 -5.27 -1.35
N CYS A 90 1.54 -6.22 -1.10
CA CYS A 90 2.93 -5.94 -0.77
C CYS A 90 3.85 -6.45 -1.87
N GLU A 91 4.78 -5.61 -2.30
CA GLU A 91 5.84 -6.01 -3.19
C GLU A 91 7.11 -6.11 -2.35
N HIS A 92 7.77 -7.27 -2.35
CA HIS A 92 8.94 -7.48 -1.48
C HIS A 92 9.89 -8.52 -2.07
N GLU A 93 11.08 -8.58 -1.50
CA GLU A 93 12.09 -9.56 -1.91
C GLU A 93 11.77 -10.92 -1.28
N PRO A 94 12.23 -12.03 -1.90
CA PRO A 94 11.97 -13.37 -1.36
C PRO A 94 12.53 -13.60 0.05
N GLU A 95 13.59 -12.89 0.41
CA GLU A 95 14.21 -12.98 1.73
C GLU A 95 13.34 -12.37 2.82
N CYS A 96 12.43 -11.49 2.42
CA CYS A 96 11.52 -10.85 3.36
C CYS A 96 10.32 -11.76 3.60
N LYS A 97 10.34 -12.47 4.72
CA LYS A 97 9.26 -13.39 5.09
C LYS A 97 8.17 -12.63 5.81
N LEU A 98 6.97 -12.66 5.24
CA LEU A 98 5.83 -11.97 5.81
C LEU A 98 4.94 -12.92 6.60
N PRO A 99 4.22 -12.41 7.62
CA PRO A 99 3.35 -13.27 8.41
C PRO A 99 2.15 -13.78 7.62
N GLN A 100 1.59 -14.90 8.03
CA GLN A 100 0.41 -15.47 7.41
C GLN A 100 -0.85 -14.68 7.75
N THR A 101 -0.87 -14.06 8.90
CA THR A 101 -2.03 -13.31 9.39
C THR A 101 -1.59 -11.98 9.98
N ILE A 102 -2.32 -10.92 9.64
CA ILE A 102 -2.12 -9.58 10.20
C ILE A 102 -3.48 -9.10 10.66
N LEU A 103 -3.71 -9.08 11.98
CA LEU A 103 -5.03 -8.82 12.56
C LEU A 103 -6.03 -9.82 11.95
N HIS A 104 -7.05 -9.33 11.25
CA HIS A 104 -8.05 -10.19 10.61
C HIS A 104 -7.80 -10.37 9.10
N PHE A 105 -6.61 -10.00 8.63
CA PHE A 105 -6.22 -10.18 7.24
C PHE A 105 -5.31 -11.41 7.10
N ASP A 106 -5.64 -12.26 6.17
CA ASP A 106 -4.87 -13.47 5.89
C ASP A 106 -4.13 -13.37 4.58
N LEU A 107 -2.94 -13.94 4.55
CA LEU A 107 -2.14 -14.02 3.31
C LEU A 107 -2.84 -15.01 2.37
N GLN A 108 -3.45 -14.47 1.33
CA GLN A 108 -4.26 -15.24 0.39
C GLN A 108 -3.49 -15.72 -0.82
N LYS A 109 -2.51 -14.94 -1.24
CA LYS A 109 -1.84 -15.21 -2.50
C LYS A 109 -0.43 -14.65 -2.48
N GLN A 110 0.52 -15.40 -3.05
CA GLN A 110 1.87 -14.93 -3.30
C GLN A 110 2.26 -15.36 -4.70
N LYS A 111 2.84 -14.45 -5.45
CA LYS A 111 3.29 -14.76 -6.80
C LYS A 111 4.67 -14.15 -7.02
N LYS A 112 5.56 -14.97 -7.58
CA LYS A 112 6.94 -14.55 -7.83
C LYS A 112 7.09 -14.04 -9.25
N TYR A 113 7.68 -12.85 -9.36
CA TYR A 113 8.02 -12.22 -10.64
C TYR A 113 9.50 -11.89 -10.62
N GLY A 114 10.33 -12.73 -11.27
CA GLY A 114 11.77 -12.53 -11.23
C GLY A 114 12.30 -12.61 -9.80
N LYS A 115 12.83 -11.48 -9.32
CA LYS A 115 13.39 -11.38 -7.97
C LYS A 115 12.44 -10.75 -6.96
N ILE A 116 11.19 -10.54 -7.35
CA ILE A 116 10.19 -9.86 -6.52
C ILE A 116 9.03 -10.80 -6.26
N ILE A 117 8.49 -10.74 -5.04
CA ILE A 117 7.26 -11.45 -4.68
C ILE A 117 6.17 -10.42 -4.45
N ILE A 118 4.98 -10.70 -4.96
CA ILE A 118 3.79 -9.92 -4.67
C ILE A 118 2.91 -10.75 -3.75
N SER A 119 2.66 -10.23 -2.54
CA SER A 119 1.83 -10.88 -1.53
C SER A 119 0.54 -10.11 -1.35
N VAL A 120 -0.57 -10.82 -1.29
CA VAL A 120 -1.90 -10.22 -1.18
C VAL A 120 -2.57 -10.71 0.10
N TYR A 121 -3.02 -9.77 0.92
CA TYR A 121 -3.75 -10.04 2.15
C TYR A 121 -5.21 -9.62 2.00
N ARG A 122 -6.11 -10.46 2.47
CA ARG A 122 -7.54 -10.17 2.49
C ARG A 122 -8.15 -10.72 3.77
N ASN A 123 -9.29 -10.15 4.15
CA ASN A 123 -10.08 -10.68 5.24
C ASN A 123 -10.88 -11.87 4.71
N ASP A 124 -10.69 -13.02 5.33
CA ASP A 124 -11.29 -14.27 4.88
C ASP A 124 -12.64 -14.57 5.53
N SER A 125 -13.12 -13.69 6.38
CA SER A 125 -14.35 -13.89 7.14
C SER A 125 -15.62 -13.71 6.31
N GLU A 126 -15.46 -13.38 5.04
CA GLU A 126 -16.55 -13.14 4.10
C GLU A 126 -17.24 -14.41 3.60
N GLU A 127 -16.70 -15.54 3.87
CA GLU A 127 -17.20 -16.83 3.40
C GLU A 127 -18.63 -17.19 3.89
#